data_6f92550b9940df109385f73a0d11fb1e
#
_entry.id   6f92550b9940df109385f73a0d11fb1e
#
_cell.length_a   1.000
_cell.length_b   1.000
_cell.length_c   1.000
_cell.angle_alpha   90.00
_cell.angle_beta   90.00
_cell.angle_gamma   90.00
#
_symmetry.space_group_name_H-M   'P 1'
#
loop_
_entity.id
_entity.type
_entity.pdbx_description
1 polymer ?
#
loop_
_entity_poly.entity_id
_entity_poly.type
_entity_poly.pdbx_seq_one_letter_code
_entity_poly.pdbx_strand_id
1 'polypeptide(L)'
;KGDLRAIPKPLLKWYDNNRRILPWREDPAPYRVWVSEIMLQQTRVEAVKPYFQRFMETLPDIAALAQAPEEVLLKLWEGLGYYNRVRNLQKAAIQIMEDYGGVMPDSYEELLKLKGIGSYTAGAVSSIAYGKPNPAVDGNVLRVIARVRKDERCISEDKVKKAVEKDLWEVIPTDRPGDFNQAMMEIGACVCIPNGAPHCEECPLQQICLAYADGTQLQYPNKAKAKERTVEEKTILIIRDAELAALHKRPAKGLLAGMYEFPSMKGYHTAEEVKEYLAENGLQVLRIQPLE
;
A
#
# COMPACT_ATOMS: atom_id res chain seq x y z
N LYS A 1 28.83 -0.34 -15.96
CA LYS A 1 27.38 -0.62 -15.85
C LYS A 1 27.07 -1.20 -14.48
N GLY A 2 25.84 -1.03 -14.00
CA GLY A 2 25.41 -1.51 -12.67
C GLY A 2 25.87 -0.66 -11.48
N ASP A 3 26.60 0.43 -11.67
CA ASP A 3 27.01 1.36 -10.62
C ASP A 3 25.84 2.28 -10.26
N LEU A 4 25.34 2.16 -9.03
CA LEU A 4 24.19 2.95 -8.56
C LEU A 4 24.49 4.45 -8.45
N ARG A 5 25.76 4.83 -8.28
CA ARG A 5 26.19 6.27 -8.24
C ARG A 5 25.92 7.00 -9.55
N ALA A 6 25.73 6.26 -10.63
CA ALA A 6 25.38 6.81 -11.94
C ALA A 6 23.85 7.06 -12.11
N ILE A 7 23.01 6.62 -11.17
CA ILE A 7 21.54 6.74 -11.25
C ILE A 7 21.05 8.18 -11.08
N PRO A 8 21.45 8.96 -10.05
CA PRO A 8 20.76 10.20 -9.71
C PRO A 8 20.61 11.19 -10.85
N LYS A 9 21.72 11.48 -11.56
CA LYS A 9 21.75 12.53 -12.59
C LYS A 9 20.78 12.25 -13.76
N PRO A 10 20.85 11.11 -14.49
CA PRO A 10 19.92 10.85 -15.58
C PRO A 10 18.49 10.66 -15.10
N LEU A 11 18.29 10.05 -13.91
CA LEU A 11 16.98 9.81 -13.34
C LEU A 11 16.26 11.11 -12.99
N LEU A 12 16.90 12.04 -12.29
CA LEU A 12 16.30 13.33 -11.91
C LEU A 12 16.00 14.19 -13.14
N LYS A 13 16.91 14.21 -14.14
CA LYS A 13 16.65 14.89 -15.42
C LYS A 13 15.39 14.34 -16.12
N TRP A 14 15.22 13.02 -16.11
CA TRP A 14 14.02 12.38 -16.66
C TRP A 14 12.78 12.74 -15.85
N TYR A 15 12.87 12.71 -14.52
CA TYR A 15 11.77 13.00 -13.62
C TYR A 15 11.23 14.42 -13.79
N ASP A 16 12.10 15.40 -13.97
CA ASP A 16 11.72 16.79 -14.20
C ASP A 16 10.79 16.97 -15.41
N ASN A 17 10.95 16.13 -16.43
CA ASN A 17 10.17 16.20 -17.67
C ASN A 17 9.00 15.21 -17.77
N ASN A 18 8.98 14.16 -16.92
CA ASN A 18 8.05 13.04 -17.08
C ASN A 18 7.21 12.73 -15.85
N ARG A 19 7.42 13.44 -14.73
CA ARG A 19 6.67 13.19 -13.50
C ARG A 19 5.17 13.43 -13.70
N ARG A 20 4.34 12.50 -13.22
CA ARG A 20 2.88 12.68 -13.20
C ARG A 20 2.49 13.77 -12.22
N ILE A 21 1.45 14.54 -12.57
CA ILE A 21 0.79 15.48 -11.66
C ILE A 21 -0.13 14.68 -10.74
N LEU A 22 0.14 14.71 -9.45
CA LEU A 22 -0.60 13.95 -8.45
C LEU A 22 -0.98 14.87 -7.27
N PRO A 23 -2.21 14.76 -6.71
CA PRO A 23 -2.68 15.67 -5.66
C PRO A 23 -1.78 15.80 -4.43
N TRP A 24 -1.10 14.72 -4.07
CA TRP A 24 -0.15 14.69 -2.94
C TRP A 24 1.25 15.20 -3.28
N ARG A 25 1.52 15.54 -4.54
CA ARG A 25 2.77 16.15 -4.99
C ARG A 25 2.67 17.66 -5.15
N GLU A 26 1.45 18.21 -5.30
CA GLU A 26 1.22 19.64 -5.41
C GLU A 26 1.46 20.36 -4.08
N ASP A 27 1.08 19.72 -2.98
CA ASP A 27 1.35 20.17 -1.62
C ASP A 27 1.94 18.99 -0.82
N PRO A 28 3.28 18.87 -0.74
CA PRO A 28 3.97 17.76 -0.09
C PRO A 28 4.06 17.93 1.44
N ALA A 29 3.05 18.51 2.08
CA ALA A 29 2.99 18.58 3.54
C ALA A 29 3.09 17.17 4.16
N PRO A 30 3.77 17.00 5.31
CA PRO A 30 4.07 15.69 5.91
C PRO A 30 2.85 14.79 6.09
N TYR A 31 1.74 15.34 6.56
CA TYR A 31 0.48 14.61 6.71
C TYR A 31 -0.05 14.09 5.38
N ARG A 32 -0.04 14.91 4.34
CA ARG A 32 -0.53 14.55 2.99
C ARG A 32 0.33 13.49 2.34
N VAL A 33 1.65 13.62 2.45
CA VAL A 33 2.60 12.61 1.98
C VAL A 33 2.35 11.29 2.71
N TRP A 34 2.28 11.32 4.04
CA TRP A 34 2.05 10.11 4.83
C TRP A 34 0.76 9.38 4.46
N VAL A 35 -0.37 10.10 4.41
CA VAL A 35 -1.67 9.50 4.03
C VAL A 35 -1.62 8.90 2.63
N SER A 36 -1.07 9.62 1.65
CA SER A 36 -0.96 9.13 0.28
C SER A 36 -0.11 7.86 0.20
N GLU A 37 1.04 7.81 0.90
CA GLU A 37 1.91 6.64 0.91
C GLU A 37 1.24 5.41 1.51
N ILE A 38 0.43 5.58 2.55
CA ILE A 38 -0.35 4.48 3.12
C ILE A 38 -1.48 4.03 2.16
N MET A 39 -2.14 4.95 1.48
CA MET A 39 -3.19 4.62 0.50
C MET A 39 -2.62 3.87 -0.72
N LEU A 40 -1.43 4.25 -1.17
CA LEU A 40 -0.75 3.66 -2.33
C LEU A 40 -0.19 2.25 -2.07
N GLN A 41 -0.11 1.80 -0.81
CA GLN A 41 0.28 0.43 -0.51
C GLN A 41 -0.69 -0.55 -1.16
N GLN A 42 -0.22 -1.33 -2.15
CA GLN A 42 -1.00 -2.33 -2.89
C GLN A 42 -2.24 -1.78 -3.62
N THR A 43 -2.32 -0.47 -3.84
CA THR A 43 -3.43 0.18 -4.56
C THR A 43 -2.87 1.02 -5.71
N ARG A 44 -3.53 0.97 -6.86
CA ARG A 44 -3.10 1.73 -8.05
C ARG A 44 -3.34 3.22 -7.85
N VAL A 45 -2.45 4.05 -8.38
CA VAL A 45 -2.48 5.52 -8.29
C VAL A 45 -3.83 6.10 -8.69
N GLU A 46 -4.39 5.70 -9.82
CA GLU A 46 -5.67 6.22 -10.32
C GLU A 46 -6.84 5.91 -9.39
N ALA A 47 -6.82 4.75 -8.75
CA ALA A 47 -7.83 4.39 -7.75
C ALA A 47 -7.69 5.23 -6.47
N VAL A 48 -6.48 5.60 -6.07
CA VAL A 48 -6.22 6.37 -4.84
C VAL A 48 -6.67 7.82 -4.95
N LYS A 49 -6.55 8.47 -6.12
CA LYS A 49 -6.84 9.90 -6.30
C LYS A 49 -8.18 10.36 -5.67
N PRO A 50 -9.34 9.76 -6.00
CA PRO A 50 -10.61 10.18 -5.42
C PRO A 50 -10.73 9.88 -3.92
N TYR A 51 -10.08 8.83 -3.42
CA TYR A 51 -10.05 8.53 -1.99
C TYR A 51 -9.23 9.53 -1.20
N PHE A 52 -8.06 9.89 -1.72
CA PHE A 52 -7.19 10.89 -1.12
C PHE A 52 -7.90 12.25 -1.01
N GLN A 53 -8.57 12.68 -2.07
CA GLN A 53 -9.31 13.95 -2.05
C GLN A 53 -10.38 13.95 -0.96
N ARG A 54 -11.30 12.97 -0.95
CA ARG A 54 -12.36 12.85 0.07
C ARG A 54 -11.79 12.75 1.49
N PHE A 55 -10.69 12.02 1.65
CA PHE A 55 -10.03 11.86 2.95
C PHE A 55 -9.48 13.20 3.45
N MET A 56 -8.80 13.96 2.61
CA MET A 56 -8.26 15.28 2.97
C MET A 56 -9.35 16.32 3.24
N GLU A 57 -10.48 16.27 2.52
CA GLU A 57 -11.64 17.14 2.76
C GLU A 57 -12.30 16.86 4.11
N THR A 58 -12.38 15.60 4.52
CA THR A 58 -13.04 15.18 5.78
C THR A 58 -12.11 15.24 6.98
N LEU A 59 -10.85 14.85 6.79
CA LEU A 59 -9.82 14.73 7.81
C LEU A 59 -8.57 15.50 7.36
N PRO A 60 -8.59 16.84 7.42
CA PRO A 60 -7.57 17.70 6.82
C PRO A 60 -6.21 17.64 7.52
N ASP A 61 -6.14 17.17 8.76
CA ASP A 61 -4.95 17.17 9.59
C ASP A 61 -4.87 15.97 10.55
N ILE A 62 -3.76 15.88 11.26
CA ILE A 62 -3.48 14.80 12.23
C ILE A 62 -4.49 14.81 13.37
N ALA A 63 -4.93 15.97 13.83
CA ALA A 63 -5.88 16.08 14.95
C ALA A 63 -7.27 15.57 14.55
N ALA A 64 -7.75 15.93 13.36
CA ALA A 64 -9.01 15.43 12.81
C ALA A 64 -8.97 13.90 12.65
N LEU A 65 -7.85 13.37 12.11
CA LEU A 65 -7.64 11.92 11.95
C LEU A 65 -7.62 11.20 13.31
N ALA A 66 -6.92 11.75 14.30
CA ALA A 66 -6.82 11.15 15.64
C ALA A 66 -8.18 11.04 16.34
N GLN A 67 -9.05 12.04 16.15
CA GLN A 67 -10.36 12.14 16.81
C GLN A 67 -11.51 11.49 16.01
N ALA A 68 -11.26 11.06 14.78
CA ALA A 68 -12.31 10.53 13.91
C ALA A 68 -12.93 9.24 14.48
N PRO A 69 -14.27 9.08 14.47
CA PRO A 69 -14.91 7.82 14.78
C PRO A 69 -14.45 6.71 13.81
N GLU A 70 -14.29 5.47 14.32
CA GLU A 70 -13.82 4.35 13.47
C GLU A 70 -14.73 4.11 12.26
N GLU A 71 -16.02 4.28 12.40
CA GLU A 71 -17.00 4.13 11.31
C GLU A 71 -16.77 5.15 10.19
N VAL A 72 -16.41 6.39 10.51
CA VAL A 72 -16.05 7.41 9.51
C VAL A 72 -14.79 7.01 8.75
N LEU A 73 -13.77 6.53 9.48
CA LEU A 73 -12.52 6.05 8.88
C LEU A 73 -12.76 4.88 7.94
N LEU A 74 -13.52 3.88 8.38
CA LEU A 74 -13.84 2.71 7.58
C LEU A 74 -14.65 3.08 6.34
N LYS A 75 -15.58 4.05 6.46
CA LYS A 75 -16.37 4.53 5.33
C LYS A 75 -15.52 5.28 4.31
N LEU A 76 -14.59 6.14 4.75
CA LEU A 76 -13.64 6.83 3.87
C LEU A 76 -12.68 5.86 3.16
N TRP A 77 -12.43 4.69 3.75
CA TRP A 77 -11.51 3.66 3.24
C TRP A 77 -12.20 2.54 2.47
N GLU A 78 -13.54 2.54 2.42
CA GLU A 78 -14.34 1.49 1.79
C GLU A 78 -13.97 1.31 0.31
N GLY A 79 -13.55 0.09 -0.06
CA GLY A 79 -13.09 -0.25 -1.41
C GLY A 79 -11.57 -0.24 -1.60
N LEU A 80 -10.78 0.41 -0.73
CA LEU A 80 -9.32 0.32 -0.79
C LEU A 80 -8.77 -1.01 -0.23
N GLY A 81 -9.54 -1.70 0.62
CA GLY A 81 -9.13 -2.93 1.27
C GLY A 81 -8.03 -2.76 2.33
N TYR A 82 -7.59 -3.87 2.93
CA TYR A 82 -6.54 -3.86 3.96
C TYR A 82 -6.79 -2.81 5.05
N TYR A 83 -7.95 -2.86 5.68
CA TYR A 83 -8.45 -1.84 6.64
C TYR A 83 -7.55 -1.61 7.86
N ASN A 84 -6.64 -2.55 8.16
CA ASN A 84 -5.62 -2.33 9.18
C ASN A 84 -4.70 -1.13 8.87
N ARG A 85 -4.59 -0.74 7.59
CA ARG A 85 -3.81 0.45 7.19
C ARG A 85 -4.42 1.73 7.80
N VAL A 86 -5.71 1.95 7.60
CA VAL A 86 -6.38 3.15 8.15
C VAL A 86 -6.48 3.12 9.67
N ARG A 87 -6.66 1.93 10.27
CA ARG A 87 -6.62 1.79 11.74
C ARG A 87 -5.25 2.11 12.33
N ASN A 88 -4.18 1.65 11.67
CA ASN A 88 -2.81 1.98 12.07
C ASN A 88 -2.51 3.46 11.82
N LEU A 89 -3.03 4.04 10.74
CA LEU A 89 -2.92 5.46 10.44
C LEU A 89 -3.50 6.30 11.60
N GLN A 90 -4.70 5.97 12.09
CA GLN A 90 -5.30 6.63 13.23
C GLN A 90 -4.49 6.44 14.52
N LYS A 91 -4.05 5.21 14.80
CA LYS A 91 -3.21 4.94 15.99
C LYS A 91 -1.92 5.76 15.99
N ALA A 92 -1.29 5.90 14.83
CA ALA A 92 -0.13 6.77 14.71
C ALA A 92 -0.50 8.25 14.85
N ALA A 93 -1.65 8.68 14.33
CA ALA A 93 -2.13 10.06 14.55
C ALA A 93 -2.35 10.37 16.02
N ILE A 94 -2.98 9.45 16.78
CA ILE A 94 -3.14 9.57 18.23
C ILE A 94 -1.75 9.67 18.90
N GLN A 95 -0.84 8.78 18.55
CA GLN A 95 0.53 8.80 19.08
C GLN A 95 1.24 10.14 18.77
N ILE A 96 1.06 10.70 17.57
CA ILE A 96 1.63 12.01 17.22
C ILE A 96 1.02 13.13 18.07
N MET A 97 -0.28 13.08 18.36
CA MET A 97 -0.92 14.05 19.25
C MET A 97 -0.36 13.97 20.67
N GLU A 98 -0.17 12.76 21.21
CA GLU A 98 0.27 12.52 22.58
C GLU A 98 1.77 12.76 22.78
N ASP A 99 2.62 12.21 21.89
CA ASP A 99 4.08 12.18 22.08
C ASP A 99 4.80 13.36 21.41
N TYR A 100 4.17 13.97 20.38
CA TYR A 100 4.80 15.00 19.52
C TYR A 100 4.00 16.30 19.42
N GLY A 101 2.98 16.48 20.27
CA GLY A 101 2.16 17.70 20.30
C GLY A 101 1.41 17.98 19.00
N GLY A 102 1.06 16.95 18.22
CA GLY A 102 0.33 17.05 16.96
C GLY A 102 1.22 17.40 15.75
N VAL A 103 2.53 17.50 15.93
CA VAL A 103 3.48 17.75 14.84
C VAL A 103 4.17 16.45 14.43
N MET A 104 4.07 16.12 13.15
CA MET A 104 4.70 14.90 12.63
C MET A 104 6.23 14.99 12.78
N PRO A 105 6.89 13.99 13.38
CA PRO A 105 8.35 14.03 13.54
C PRO A 105 9.04 13.99 12.17
N ASP A 106 10.17 14.69 12.08
CA ASP A 106 10.93 14.85 10.84
C ASP A 106 12.09 13.86 10.71
N SER A 107 12.48 13.18 11.80
CA SER A 107 13.56 12.21 11.78
C SER A 107 13.07 10.83 11.38
N TYR A 108 13.90 10.13 10.59
CA TYR A 108 13.63 8.77 10.13
C TYR A 108 13.41 7.82 11.32
N GLU A 109 14.24 7.95 12.36
CA GLU A 109 14.21 7.11 13.56
C GLU A 109 12.93 7.34 14.38
N GLU A 110 12.47 8.58 14.51
CA GLU A 110 11.22 8.90 15.22
C GLU A 110 10.01 8.43 14.41
N LEU A 111 10.04 8.60 13.09
CA LEU A 111 8.97 8.09 12.21
C LEU A 111 8.81 6.56 12.33
N LEU A 112 9.91 5.82 12.47
CA LEU A 112 9.86 4.35 12.65
C LEU A 112 9.19 3.92 13.96
N LYS A 113 9.09 4.77 14.97
CA LYS A 113 8.41 4.46 16.23
C LYS A 113 6.89 4.54 16.11
N LEU A 114 6.38 5.19 15.07
CA LEU A 114 4.96 5.37 14.85
C LEU A 114 4.29 4.09 14.34
N LYS A 115 3.08 3.83 14.81
CA LYS A 115 2.33 2.62 14.47
C LYS A 115 2.06 2.50 12.98
N GLY A 116 2.52 1.40 12.38
CA GLY A 116 2.29 1.10 10.96
C GLY A 116 3.23 1.84 10.00
N ILE A 117 4.20 2.60 10.49
CA ILE A 117 5.26 3.19 9.70
C ILE A 117 6.48 2.26 9.71
N GLY A 118 6.83 1.74 8.54
CA GLY A 118 8.04 0.98 8.30
C GLY A 118 9.11 1.80 7.58
N SER A 119 10.26 1.17 7.27
CA SER A 119 11.40 1.83 6.61
C SER A 119 11.02 2.58 5.33
N TYR A 120 10.17 1.97 4.50
CA TYR A 120 9.66 2.63 3.28
C TYR A 120 8.93 3.94 3.58
N THR A 121 7.90 3.90 4.44
CA THR A 121 7.08 5.09 4.74
C THR A 121 7.90 6.15 5.48
N ALA A 122 8.79 5.74 6.41
CA ALA A 122 9.70 6.67 7.08
C ALA A 122 10.64 7.35 6.08
N GLY A 123 11.22 6.60 5.15
CA GLY A 123 12.07 7.15 4.07
C GLY A 123 11.29 8.08 3.15
N ALA A 124 10.08 7.72 2.75
CA ALA A 124 9.24 8.56 1.89
C ALA A 124 8.86 9.89 2.58
N VAL A 125 8.33 9.84 3.80
CA VAL A 125 7.93 11.05 4.53
C VAL A 125 9.14 11.95 4.83
N SER A 126 10.23 11.40 5.37
CA SER A 126 11.41 12.18 5.73
C SER A 126 12.09 12.81 4.51
N SER A 127 12.07 12.16 3.36
CA SER A 127 12.71 12.70 2.15
C SER A 127 11.80 13.64 1.36
N ILE A 128 10.53 13.29 1.16
CA ILE A 128 9.60 14.05 0.33
C ILE A 128 9.14 15.33 1.06
N ALA A 129 8.76 15.19 2.34
CA ALA A 129 8.23 16.31 3.10
C ALA A 129 9.30 17.15 3.82
N TYR A 130 10.39 16.51 4.21
CA TYR A 130 11.42 17.18 5.03
C TYR A 130 12.79 17.31 4.35
N GLY A 131 12.94 16.81 3.12
CA GLY A 131 14.18 16.93 2.36
C GLY A 131 15.37 16.17 2.95
N LYS A 132 15.14 15.15 3.79
CA LYS A 132 16.22 14.36 4.40
C LYS A 132 16.64 13.21 3.47
N PRO A 133 17.96 12.91 3.35
CA PRO A 133 18.44 11.93 2.39
C PRO A 133 18.24 10.48 2.87
N ASN A 134 17.00 10.11 3.11
CA ASN A 134 16.60 8.77 3.52
C ASN A 134 15.93 8.04 2.34
N PRO A 135 16.39 6.84 1.95
CA PRO A 135 15.82 6.11 0.84
C PRO A 135 14.43 5.53 1.19
N ALA A 136 13.56 5.50 0.19
CA ALA A 136 12.26 4.83 0.26
C ALA A 136 12.24 3.65 -0.73
N VAL A 137 12.35 2.42 -0.21
CA VAL A 137 12.49 1.22 -1.03
C VAL A 137 11.20 0.42 -1.04
N ASP A 138 10.45 0.55 -2.14
CA ASP A 138 9.25 -0.24 -2.43
C ASP A 138 9.53 -1.35 -3.46
N GLY A 139 8.50 -2.08 -3.87
CA GLY A 139 8.61 -3.12 -4.87
C GLY A 139 9.02 -2.60 -6.26
N ASN A 140 8.76 -1.32 -6.59
CA ASN A 140 9.20 -0.70 -7.84
C ASN A 140 10.71 -0.46 -7.80
N VAL A 141 11.19 0.14 -6.72
CA VAL A 141 12.62 0.40 -6.49
C VAL A 141 13.41 -0.91 -6.51
N LEU A 142 12.95 -1.93 -5.77
CA LEU A 142 13.61 -3.26 -5.77
C LEU A 142 13.71 -3.86 -7.17
N ARG A 143 12.66 -3.75 -7.99
CA ARG A 143 12.66 -4.25 -9.38
C ARG A 143 13.65 -3.49 -10.25
N VAL A 144 13.65 -2.16 -10.17
CA VAL A 144 14.58 -1.31 -10.94
C VAL A 144 16.02 -1.65 -10.60
N ILE A 145 16.37 -1.71 -9.30
CA ILE A 145 17.72 -2.02 -8.84
C ILE A 145 18.13 -3.44 -9.25
N ALA A 146 17.23 -4.43 -9.09
CA ALA A 146 17.51 -5.80 -9.52
C ALA A 146 17.85 -5.88 -11.02
N ARG A 147 17.14 -5.15 -11.87
CA ARG A 147 17.42 -5.10 -13.31
C ARG A 147 18.70 -4.33 -13.64
N VAL A 148 18.93 -3.19 -12.99
CA VAL A 148 20.15 -2.38 -13.22
C VAL A 148 21.40 -3.17 -12.88
N ARG A 149 21.39 -3.95 -11.79
CA ARG A 149 22.54 -4.74 -11.30
C ARG A 149 22.56 -6.19 -11.77
N LYS A 150 21.50 -6.71 -12.41
CA LYS A 150 21.29 -8.15 -12.62
C LYS A 150 21.35 -8.93 -11.30
N ASP A 151 20.70 -8.42 -10.29
CA ASP A 151 20.71 -9.03 -8.96
C ASP A 151 19.81 -10.28 -8.94
N GLU A 152 20.43 -11.44 -8.77
CA GLU A 152 19.75 -12.74 -8.75
C GLU A 152 19.10 -13.06 -7.41
N ARG A 153 19.35 -12.25 -6.38
CA ARG A 153 18.76 -12.47 -5.05
C ARG A 153 17.24 -12.26 -5.10
N CYS A 154 16.54 -13.02 -4.27
CA CYS A 154 15.08 -12.92 -4.19
C CYS A 154 14.67 -11.61 -3.49
N ILE A 155 14.01 -10.69 -4.21
CA ILE A 155 13.60 -9.40 -3.66
C ILE A 155 12.50 -9.49 -2.58
N SER A 156 11.90 -10.68 -2.39
CA SER A 156 10.93 -10.93 -1.31
C SER A 156 11.60 -11.15 0.04
N GLU A 157 12.93 -11.27 0.10
CA GLU A 157 13.67 -11.48 1.33
C GLU A 157 14.03 -10.14 1.98
N ASP A 158 13.74 -9.99 3.28
CA ASP A 158 14.05 -8.77 4.04
C ASP A 158 15.53 -8.39 4.01
N LYS A 159 16.43 -9.39 4.01
CA LYS A 159 17.87 -9.13 3.90
C LYS A 159 18.26 -8.45 2.58
N VAL A 160 17.58 -8.78 1.47
CA VAL A 160 17.83 -8.17 0.17
C VAL A 160 17.32 -6.75 0.15
N LYS A 161 16.11 -6.52 0.70
CA LYS A 161 15.55 -5.18 0.86
C LYS A 161 16.46 -4.27 1.66
N LYS A 162 16.93 -4.72 2.84
CA LYS A 162 17.87 -3.98 3.69
C LYS A 162 19.21 -3.70 2.99
N ALA A 163 19.71 -4.63 2.18
CA ALA A 163 20.92 -4.42 1.41
C ALA A 163 20.72 -3.31 0.36
N VAL A 164 19.59 -3.32 -0.37
CA VAL A 164 19.25 -2.27 -1.33
C VAL A 164 19.05 -0.93 -0.63
N GLU A 165 18.38 -0.89 0.52
CA GLU A 165 18.24 0.32 1.34
C GLU A 165 19.62 0.91 1.68
N LYS A 166 20.54 0.07 2.17
CA LYS A 166 21.91 0.48 2.51
C LYS A 166 22.65 1.03 1.30
N ASP A 167 22.57 0.36 0.16
CA ASP A 167 23.21 0.81 -1.07
C ASP A 167 22.64 2.14 -1.56
N LEU A 168 21.35 2.37 -1.41
CA LEU A 168 20.72 3.63 -1.81
C LEU A 168 21.03 4.79 -0.86
N TRP A 169 21.30 4.51 0.42
CA TRP A 169 21.79 5.55 1.34
C TRP A 169 23.12 6.17 0.92
N GLU A 170 23.96 5.40 0.23
CA GLU A 170 25.24 5.90 -0.29
C GLU A 170 25.11 6.74 -1.57
N VAL A 171 23.97 6.67 -2.26
CA VAL A 171 23.81 7.31 -3.58
C VAL A 171 22.66 8.33 -3.66
N ILE A 172 21.78 8.36 -2.65
CA ILE A 172 20.70 9.34 -2.62
C ILE A 172 21.26 10.77 -2.55
N PRO A 173 20.84 11.68 -3.45
CA PRO A 173 21.35 13.05 -3.44
C PRO A 173 20.81 13.83 -2.25
N THR A 174 21.66 14.67 -1.65
CA THR A 174 21.32 15.46 -0.46
C THR A 174 20.50 16.71 -0.78
N ASP A 175 20.59 17.19 -2.01
CA ASP A 175 19.88 18.39 -2.50
C ASP A 175 18.43 18.09 -2.96
N ARG A 176 18.16 16.87 -3.46
CA ARG A 176 16.85 16.48 -4.00
C ARG A 176 16.45 15.05 -3.61
N PRO A 177 16.49 14.67 -2.31
CA PRO A 177 16.25 13.28 -1.90
C PRO A 177 14.80 12.83 -2.15
N GLY A 178 13.83 13.71 -1.92
CA GLY A 178 12.41 13.43 -2.16
C GLY A 178 12.11 13.21 -3.65
N ASP A 179 12.68 14.04 -4.52
CA ASP A 179 12.56 13.86 -5.97
C ASP A 179 13.21 12.56 -6.45
N PHE A 180 14.36 12.20 -5.88
CA PHE A 180 15.05 10.95 -6.19
C PHE A 180 14.19 9.72 -5.84
N ASN A 181 13.63 9.67 -4.64
CA ASN A 181 12.75 8.58 -4.22
C ASN A 181 11.50 8.49 -5.10
N GLN A 182 10.85 9.64 -5.34
CA GLN A 182 9.69 9.68 -6.22
C GLN A 182 10.03 9.25 -7.66
N ALA A 183 11.18 9.67 -8.17
CA ALA A 183 11.66 9.30 -9.51
C ALA A 183 11.94 7.80 -9.63
N MET A 184 12.54 7.18 -8.61
CA MET A 184 12.76 5.72 -8.56
C MET A 184 11.45 4.95 -8.57
N MET A 185 10.44 5.40 -7.83
CA MET A 185 9.10 4.79 -7.85
C MET A 185 8.40 5.02 -9.19
N GLU A 186 8.51 6.23 -9.75
CA GLU A 186 7.87 6.64 -11.00
C GLU A 186 8.41 5.85 -12.20
N ILE A 187 9.73 5.73 -12.32
CA ILE A 187 10.33 4.93 -13.40
C ILE A 187 9.92 3.45 -13.28
N GLY A 188 9.81 2.93 -12.05
CA GLY A 188 9.30 1.59 -11.81
C GLY A 188 7.86 1.42 -12.24
N ALA A 189 7.00 2.40 -11.98
CA ALA A 189 5.59 2.34 -12.30
C ALA A 189 5.30 2.51 -13.79
N CYS A 190 6.04 3.39 -14.50
CA CYS A 190 5.71 3.85 -15.85
C CYS A 190 6.61 3.28 -16.95
N VAL A 191 7.88 2.99 -16.66
CA VAL A 191 8.88 2.58 -17.65
C VAL A 191 9.38 1.16 -17.39
N CYS A 192 9.94 0.91 -16.22
CA CYS A 192 10.45 -0.39 -15.81
C CYS A 192 9.35 -1.27 -15.22
N ILE A 193 8.26 -1.46 -15.95
CA ILE A 193 7.01 -2.08 -15.49
C ILE A 193 7.16 -3.53 -15.00
N PRO A 194 6.28 -4.01 -14.08
CA PRO A 194 6.37 -5.35 -13.51
C PRO A 194 5.91 -6.47 -14.44
N ASN A 195 4.95 -6.18 -15.31
CA ASN A 195 4.31 -7.17 -16.18
C ASN A 195 4.49 -6.77 -17.65
N GLY A 196 4.87 -7.73 -18.48
CA GLY A 196 5.18 -7.48 -19.89
C GLY A 196 6.57 -6.88 -20.10
N ALA A 197 6.84 -6.47 -21.34
CA ALA A 197 8.12 -5.88 -21.73
C ALA A 197 8.25 -4.46 -21.13
N PRO A 198 9.31 -4.14 -20.39
CA PRO A 198 9.55 -2.78 -19.94
C PRO A 198 9.90 -1.85 -21.10
N HIS A 199 9.58 -0.57 -20.99
CA HIS A 199 9.84 0.47 -22.01
C HIS A 199 11.30 0.93 -21.93
N CYS A 200 12.25 0.01 -22.25
CA CYS A 200 13.68 0.26 -22.05
C CYS A 200 14.22 1.39 -22.94
N GLU A 201 13.62 1.63 -24.09
CA GLU A 201 14.02 2.70 -25.01
C GLU A 201 13.75 4.11 -24.44
N GLU A 202 12.78 4.22 -23.52
CA GLU A 202 12.44 5.47 -22.82
C GLU A 202 13.16 5.59 -21.47
N CYS A 203 13.94 4.57 -21.09
CA CYS A 203 14.51 4.46 -19.76
C CYS A 203 15.77 5.32 -19.60
N PRO A 204 15.81 6.30 -18.67
CA PRO A 204 16.99 7.11 -18.42
C PRO A 204 18.18 6.30 -17.88
N LEU A 205 17.94 5.08 -17.39
CA LEU A 205 18.95 4.18 -16.84
C LEU A 205 19.43 3.13 -17.85
N GLN A 206 18.96 3.18 -19.11
CA GLN A 206 19.29 2.21 -20.15
C GLN A 206 20.79 1.96 -20.28
N GLN A 207 21.59 3.04 -20.33
CA GLN A 207 23.04 2.99 -20.53
C GLN A 207 23.81 2.27 -19.41
N ILE A 208 23.25 2.26 -18.20
CA ILE A 208 23.86 1.65 -17.01
C ILE A 208 23.23 0.30 -16.63
N CYS A 209 22.10 -0.05 -17.25
CA CYS A 209 21.34 -1.25 -16.91
C CYS A 209 22.02 -2.51 -17.46
N LEU A 210 22.43 -3.42 -16.56
CA LEU A 210 23.06 -4.69 -16.96
C LEU A 210 22.06 -5.65 -17.59
N ALA A 211 20.84 -5.74 -17.04
CA ALA A 211 19.81 -6.62 -17.61
C ALA A 211 19.42 -6.21 -19.03
N TYR A 212 19.35 -4.89 -19.32
CA TYR A 212 19.11 -4.40 -20.67
C TYR A 212 20.27 -4.74 -21.61
N ALA A 213 21.51 -4.51 -21.17
CA ALA A 213 22.69 -4.78 -21.97
C ALA A 213 22.79 -6.24 -22.43
N ASP A 214 22.26 -7.16 -21.64
CA ASP A 214 22.30 -8.61 -21.90
C ASP A 214 20.95 -9.14 -22.44
N GLY A 215 19.93 -8.30 -22.63
CA GLY A 215 18.60 -8.72 -23.07
C GLY A 215 17.84 -9.59 -22.07
N THR A 216 18.16 -9.49 -20.77
CA THR A 216 17.64 -10.37 -19.70
C THR A 216 16.67 -9.69 -18.74
N GLN A 217 16.15 -8.51 -19.08
CA GLN A 217 15.32 -7.70 -18.18
C GLN A 217 14.02 -8.39 -17.71
N LEU A 218 13.51 -9.34 -18.49
CA LEU A 218 12.33 -10.14 -18.11
C LEU A 218 12.63 -11.24 -17.08
N GLN A 219 13.91 -11.60 -16.91
CA GLN A 219 14.33 -12.60 -15.92
C GLN A 219 14.42 -12.01 -14.50
N TYR A 220 14.40 -10.66 -14.39
CA TYR A 220 14.51 -9.96 -13.11
C TYR A 220 13.27 -9.13 -12.81
N PRO A 221 12.90 -8.98 -11.53
CA PRO A 221 13.55 -9.52 -10.33
C PRO A 221 13.13 -10.97 -10.04
N ASN A 222 13.97 -11.70 -9.32
CA ASN A 222 13.59 -12.97 -8.73
C ASN A 222 12.66 -12.73 -7.53
N LYS A 223 11.56 -13.49 -7.48
CA LYS A 223 10.54 -13.41 -6.42
C LYS A 223 10.23 -14.79 -5.88
N ALA A 224 9.88 -14.85 -4.61
CA ALA A 224 9.30 -16.06 -4.04
C ALA A 224 8.00 -16.43 -4.77
N LYS A 225 7.77 -17.72 -4.97
CA LYS A 225 6.47 -18.20 -5.48
C LYS A 225 5.34 -17.75 -4.55
N ALA A 226 4.25 -17.27 -5.14
CA ALA A 226 3.06 -16.96 -4.36
C ALA A 226 2.57 -18.22 -3.62
N LYS A 227 2.16 -18.06 -2.37
CA LYS A 227 1.49 -19.16 -1.65
C LYS A 227 0.18 -19.49 -2.36
N GLU A 228 -0.15 -20.75 -2.41
CA GLU A 228 -1.46 -21.18 -2.92
C GLU A 228 -2.58 -20.54 -2.08
N ARG A 229 -3.63 -20.14 -2.77
CA ARG A 229 -4.80 -19.57 -2.11
C ARG A 229 -5.59 -20.69 -1.45
N THR A 230 -5.96 -20.48 -0.19
CA THR A 230 -6.93 -21.35 0.48
C THR A 230 -8.32 -21.07 -0.11
N VAL A 231 -9.00 -22.11 -0.56
CA VAL A 231 -10.39 -22.04 -0.99
C VAL A 231 -11.26 -22.44 0.18
N GLU A 232 -12.19 -21.58 0.56
CA GLU A 232 -13.20 -21.85 1.58
C GLU A 232 -14.58 -21.87 0.91
N GLU A 233 -15.31 -22.96 1.10
CA GLU A 233 -16.70 -23.08 0.69
C GLU A 233 -17.61 -22.63 1.84
N LYS A 234 -18.59 -21.78 1.54
CA LYS A 234 -19.57 -21.26 2.52
C LYS A 234 -20.92 -21.08 1.88
N THR A 235 -21.97 -21.42 2.61
CA THR A 235 -23.35 -21.04 2.30
C THR A 235 -23.64 -19.75 3.05
N ILE A 236 -23.88 -18.65 2.33
CA ILE A 236 -24.17 -17.33 2.90
C ILE A 236 -25.67 -17.17 3.05
N LEU A 237 -26.13 -16.74 4.21
CA LEU A 237 -27.54 -16.61 4.54
C LEU A 237 -27.93 -15.12 4.58
N ILE A 238 -28.75 -14.69 3.62
CA ILE A 238 -29.36 -13.35 3.64
C ILE A 238 -30.73 -13.48 4.33
N ILE A 239 -30.73 -13.33 5.65
CA ILE A 239 -31.92 -13.44 6.47
C ILE A 239 -32.55 -12.05 6.55
N ARG A 240 -33.81 -11.94 6.12
CA ARG A 240 -34.56 -10.66 6.11
C ARG A 240 -35.86 -10.79 6.90
N ASP A 241 -36.20 -9.69 7.61
CA ASP A 241 -37.52 -9.47 8.17
C ASP A 241 -37.94 -8.05 7.79
N ALA A 242 -38.92 -7.94 6.90
CA ALA A 242 -39.33 -6.70 6.23
C ALA A 242 -38.11 -5.94 5.65
N GLU A 243 -37.82 -4.74 6.12
CA GLU A 243 -36.70 -3.91 5.69
C GLU A 243 -35.38 -4.18 6.44
N LEU A 244 -35.41 -5.11 7.41
CA LEU A 244 -34.23 -5.47 8.19
C LEU A 244 -33.49 -6.65 7.60
N ALA A 245 -32.16 -6.68 7.74
CA ALA A 245 -31.32 -7.81 7.42
C ALA A 245 -30.45 -8.21 8.60
N ALA A 246 -30.32 -9.51 8.85
CA ALA A 246 -29.44 -10.00 9.91
C ALA A 246 -27.98 -9.88 9.48
N LEU A 247 -27.18 -9.24 10.32
CA LEU A 247 -25.76 -9.13 10.18
C LEU A 247 -25.07 -9.49 11.49
N HIS A 248 -23.87 -10.02 11.42
CA HIS A 248 -23.03 -10.15 12.60
C HIS A 248 -21.70 -9.46 12.41
N LYS A 249 -21.09 -9.01 13.50
CA LYS A 249 -19.78 -8.37 13.49
C LYS A 249 -18.70 -9.44 13.56
N ARG A 250 -17.77 -9.42 12.61
CA ARG A 250 -16.61 -10.31 12.59
C ARG A 250 -15.72 -10.09 13.82
N PRO A 251 -14.95 -11.11 14.23
CA PRO A 251 -13.99 -10.99 15.32
C PRO A 251 -13.04 -9.80 15.13
N ALA A 252 -12.51 -9.28 16.24
CA ALA A 252 -11.55 -8.16 16.23
C ALA A 252 -10.17 -8.52 15.61
N LYS A 253 -9.96 -9.79 15.25
CA LYS A 253 -8.73 -10.29 14.60
C LYS A 253 -9.07 -11.16 13.40
N GLY A 254 -8.17 -11.21 12.41
CA GLY A 254 -8.32 -12.03 11.22
C GLY A 254 -8.77 -11.24 9.99
N LEU A 255 -9.23 -11.97 8.96
CA LEU A 255 -9.68 -11.37 7.70
C LEU A 255 -10.90 -10.48 7.92
N LEU A 256 -10.87 -9.23 7.41
CA LEU A 256 -11.95 -8.24 7.55
C LEU A 256 -12.41 -8.04 9.02
N ALA A 257 -11.46 -8.04 9.96
CA ALA A 257 -11.71 -7.90 11.39
C ALA A 257 -12.60 -6.69 11.72
N GLY A 258 -13.64 -6.93 12.54
CA GLY A 258 -14.57 -5.90 13.01
C GLY A 258 -15.56 -5.36 11.96
N MET A 259 -15.53 -5.88 10.72
CA MET A 259 -16.53 -5.58 9.70
C MET A 259 -17.80 -6.39 9.95
N TYR A 260 -18.91 -5.96 9.34
CA TYR A 260 -20.16 -6.73 9.37
C TYR A 260 -20.23 -7.68 8.18
N GLU A 261 -20.78 -8.86 8.40
CA GLU A 261 -21.04 -9.84 7.36
C GLU A 261 -22.39 -10.51 7.54
N PHE A 262 -22.93 -11.07 6.48
CA PHE A 262 -24.10 -11.94 6.56
C PHE A 262 -23.75 -13.23 7.32
N PRO A 263 -24.65 -13.82 8.09
CA PRO A 263 -24.49 -15.16 8.66
C PRO A 263 -24.11 -16.17 7.58
N SER A 264 -23.30 -17.14 7.93
CA SER A 264 -22.85 -18.16 6.98
C SER A 264 -22.65 -19.51 7.67
N MET A 265 -22.87 -20.58 6.90
CA MET A 265 -22.54 -21.94 7.28
C MET A 265 -21.31 -22.41 6.49
N LYS A 266 -20.45 -23.21 7.10
CA LYS A 266 -19.27 -23.75 6.44
C LYS A 266 -19.68 -24.88 5.48
N GLY A 267 -19.22 -24.80 4.23
CA GLY A 267 -19.58 -25.76 3.18
C GLY A 267 -20.81 -25.34 2.39
N TYR A 268 -21.21 -26.20 1.45
CA TYR A 268 -22.43 -26.08 0.69
C TYR A 268 -23.58 -26.75 1.47
N HIS A 269 -24.71 -26.05 1.62
CA HIS A 269 -25.90 -26.57 2.29
C HIS A 269 -27.14 -26.40 1.42
N THR A 270 -28.04 -27.42 1.46
CA THR A 270 -29.35 -27.38 0.81
C THR A 270 -30.31 -26.45 1.55
N ALA A 271 -31.43 -26.14 0.90
CA ALA A 271 -32.47 -25.32 1.51
C ALA A 271 -33.06 -25.96 2.78
N GLU A 272 -33.18 -27.30 2.79
CA GLU A 272 -33.67 -28.10 3.91
C GLU A 272 -32.71 -27.98 5.11
N GLU A 273 -31.43 -28.21 4.90
CA GLU A 273 -30.39 -28.08 5.96
C GLU A 273 -30.33 -26.66 6.52
N VAL A 274 -30.48 -25.64 5.65
CA VAL A 274 -30.53 -24.24 6.10
C VAL A 274 -31.79 -23.99 6.94
N LYS A 275 -32.96 -24.52 6.59
CA LYS A 275 -34.18 -24.39 7.40
C LYS A 275 -34.02 -25.02 8.78
N GLU A 276 -33.44 -26.24 8.83
CA GLU A 276 -33.17 -26.92 10.11
C GLU A 276 -32.21 -26.07 10.98
N TYR A 277 -31.11 -25.62 10.43
CA TYR A 277 -30.17 -24.75 11.13
C TYR A 277 -30.83 -23.48 11.67
N LEU A 278 -31.66 -22.79 10.88
CA LEU A 278 -32.33 -21.56 11.32
C LEU A 278 -33.39 -21.88 12.40
N ALA A 279 -34.12 -22.99 12.30
CA ALA A 279 -35.05 -23.40 13.34
C ALA A 279 -34.37 -23.72 14.66
N GLU A 280 -33.23 -24.41 14.66
CA GLU A 280 -32.39 -24.64 15.85
C GLU A 280 -31.89 -23.35 16.49
N ASN A 281 -31.73 -22.30 15.70
CA ASN A 281 -31.36 -20.95 16.18
C ASN A 281 -32.57 -20.06 16.48
N GLY A 282 -33.77 -20.63 16.61
CA GLY A 282 -34.99 -19.94 17.03
C GLY A 282 -35.64 -19.07 15.94
N LEU A 283 -35.32 -19.28 14.68
CA LEU A 283 -35.88 -18.53 13.55
C LEU A 283 -36.90 -19.36 12.79
N GLN A 284 -38.09 -18.80 12.59
CA GLN A 284 -39.14 -19.43 11.74
C GLN A 284 -38.97 -18.94 10.30
N VAL A 285 -38.66 -19.85 9.40
CA VAL A 285 -38.50 -19.57 7.97
C VAL A 285 -39.86 -19.56 7.27
N LEU A 286 -40.29 -18.39 6.80
CA LEU A 286 -41.52 -18.24 6.01
C LEU A 286 -41.28 -18.55 4.52
N ARG A 287 -40.14 -18.15 4.00
CA ARG A 287 -39.75 -18.39 2.60
C ARG A 287 -38.24 -18.57 2.50
N ILE A 288 -37.79 -19.47 1.69
CA ILE A 288 -36.39 -19.66 1.31
C ILE A 288 -36.23 -19.80 -0.18
N GLN A 289 -35.21 -19.19 -0.74
CA GLN A 289 -34.87 -19.31 -2.16
C GLN A 289 -33.35 -19.15 -2.33
N PRO A 290 -32.75 -19.87 -3.28
CA PRO A 290 -31.37 -19.58 -3.67
C PRO A 290 -31.27 -18.19 -4.29
N LEU A 291 -30.10 -17.53 -4.11
CA LEU A 291 -29.73 -16.36 -4.90
C LEU A 291 -29.01 -16.88 -6.15
N GLU A 292 -29.43 -16.43 -7.31
CA GLU A 292 -28.77 -16.67 -8.59
C GLU A 292 -27.56 -15.74 -8.77
#